data_ea7f53f603b92c89d5071ddbabaf8234
#
_entry.id   ea7f53f603b92c89d5071ddbabaf8234
#
_cell.length_a   1.000
_cell.length_b   1.000
_cell.length_c   1.000
_cell.angle_alpha   90.00
_cell.angle_beta   90.00
_cell.angle_gamma   90.00
#
_symmetry.space_group_name_H-M   'P 1'
#
loop_
_entity.id
_entity.type
_entity.pdbx_description
1 polymer ?
#
loop_
_entity_poly.entity_id
_entity_poly.type
_entity_poly.pdbx_seq_one_letter_code
_entity_poly.pdbx_strand_id
1 'polypeptide(L)'
;LEKGLGYKIEHKILTACDFGAPTSRKRFFLVGRNDGQSIKWPNPTHGKAGSGLKPYLTAADIIDWSIPAKSIFNRPKPLAEKTMKRIAKGIMRYVIDANEPFLVSSEHVLPFITEHANASKQRNMKADEPMRTICAQVKGGHFAVVTSHIIKMRGDNVGHATNEPLQTISAGGNHFGEVQAFLIK
;
A
#
# COMPACT_ATOMS: atom_id res chain seq x y z
N LEU A 1 24.82 33.10 8.96
CA LEU A 1 25.86 32.05 9.05
C LEU A 1 26.91 32.20 7.97
N GLU A 2 26.56 32.45 6.69
CA GLU A 2 27.55 32.65 5.62
C GLU A 2 28.43 33.88 5.86
N LYS A 3 27.83 35.06 6.12
CA LYS A 3 28.55 36.34 6.29
C LYS A 3 29.29 36.50 7.62
N GLY A 4 28.96 35.68 8.66
CA GLY A 4 29.57 35.87 9.99
C GLY A 4 30.54 34.76 10.40
N LEU A 5 30.36 33.53 9.87
CA LEU A 5 31.12 32.36 10.31
C LEU A 5 31.81 31.60 9.17
N GLY A 6 31.78 32.12 7.94
CA GLY A 6 32.47 31.53 6.78
C GLY A 6 31.89 30.19 6.30
N TYR A 7 30.64 29.85 6.64
CA TYR A 7 30.01 28.62 6.16
C TYR A 7 29.49 28.80 4.73
N LYS A 8 29.78 27.83 3.86
CA LYS A 8 29.03 27.62 2.63
C LYS A 8 27.78 26.83 2.94
N ILE A 9 26.60 27.36 2.62
CA ILE A 9 25.31 26.75 2.95
C ILE A 9 24.56 26.43 1.66
N GLU A 10 24.05 25.18 1.60
CA GLU A 10 23.14 24.76 0.53
C GLU A 10 21.94 24.04 1.16
N HIS A 11 20.82 24.03 0.46
CA HIS A 11 19.63 23.28 0.88
C HIS A 11 18.97 22.56 -0.28
N LYS A 12 18.33 21.42 0.03
CA LYS A 12 17.50 20.66 -0.92
C LYS A 12 16.32 20.04 -0.20
N ILE A 13 15.25 19.82 -0.95
CA ILE A 13 14.15 18.94 -0.55
C ILE A 13 14.43 17.59 -1.21
N LEU A 14 14.58 16.55 -0.39
CA LEU A 14 14.77 15.18 -0.86
C LEU A 14 13.53 14.35 -0.56
N THR A 15 13.20 13.45 -1.48
CA THR A 15 12.09 12.51 -1.34
C THR A 15 12.64 11.12 -1.04
N ALA A 16 12.17 10.46 0.00
CA ALA A 16 12.75 9.22 0.48
C ALA A 16 12.69 8.07 -0.55
N CYS A 17 11.62 7.97 -1.36
CA CYS A 17 11.53 6.95 -2.40
C CYS A 17 12.56 7.10 -3.51
N ASP A 18 13.10 8.30 -3.75
CA ASP A 18 14.18 8.50 -4.72
C ASP A 18 15.47 7.80 -4.31
N PHE A 19 15.59 7.39 -3.05
CA PHE A 19 16.74 6.73 -2.45
C PHE A 19 16.44 5.31 -1.95
N GLY A 20 15.33 4.69 -2.41
CA GLY A 20 14.99 3.31 -2.13
C GLY A 20 14.22 3.08 -0.82
N ALA A 21 13.71 4.13 -0.18
CA ALA A 21 12.78 3.94 0.91
C ALA A 21 11.33 3.80 0.38
N PRO A 22 10.51 2.87 0.90
CA PRO A 22 9.15 2.63 0.39
C PRO A 22 8.15 3.70 0.86
N THR A 23 8.57 4.97 0.86
CA THR A 23 7.74 6.10 1.28
C THR A 23 8.01 7.36 0.47
N SER A 24 6.96 8.07 0.12
CA SER A 24 7.03 9.36 -0.58
C SER A 24 7.34 10.56 0.35
N ARG A 25 7.89 10.30 1.52
CA ARG A 25 8.22 11.32 2.53
C ARG A 25 9.24 12.32 2.00
N LYS A 26 8.88 13.59 2.01
CA LYS A 26 9.76 14.73 1.65
C LYS A 26 10.35 15.37 2.90
N ARG A 27 11.63 15.72 2.84
CA ARG A 27 12.33 16.43 3.90
C ARG A 27 13.19 17.52 3.33
N PHE A 28 13.21 18.64 4.03
CA PHE A 28 14.13 19.74 3.82
C PHE A 28 15.45 19.41 4.52
N PHE A 29 16.55 19.49 3.78
CA PHE A 29 17.90 19.34 4.28
C PHE A 29 18.64 20.65 4.06
N LEU A 30 19.32 21.12 5.09
CA LEU A 30 20.23 22.25 5.04
C LEU A 30 21.60 21.76 5.50
N VAL A 31 22.59 21.95 4.66
CA VAL A 31 23.97 21.51 4.91
C VAL A 31 24.88 22.73 4.91
N GLY A 32 25.71 22.86 5.93
CA GLY A 32 26.71 23.94 6.03
C GLY A 32 28.10 23.33 6.18
N ARG A 33 29.09 23.88 5.41
CA ARG A 33 30.50 23.50 5.48
C ARG A 33 31.37 24.76 5.61
N ASN A 34 32.40 24.68 6.46
CA ASN A 34 33.39 25.76 6.66
C ASN A 34 34.84 25.32 6.32
N ASP A 35 34.98 24.13 5.71
CA ASP A 35 36.26 23.52 5.32
C ASP A 35 36.70 23.86 3.88
N GLY A 36 36.02 24.79 3.23
CA GLY A 36 36.31 25.23 1.85
C GLY A 36 35.87 24.22 0.76
N GLN A 37 35.37 23.03 1.12
CA GLN A 37 34.95 22.03 0.12
C GLN A 37 33.54 22.26 -0.36
N SER A 38 33.21 21.72 -1.55
CA SER A 38 31.86 21.73 -2.10
C SER A 38 30.95 20.76 -1.36
N ILE A 39 29.70 21.15 -1.20
CA ILE A 39 28.65 20.25 -0.67
C ILE A 39 28.26 19.26 -1.78
N LYS A 40 28.38 17.96 -1.49
CA LYS A 40 27.99 16.89 -2.40
C LYS A 40 26.63 16.34 -1.98
N TRP A 41 25.66 16.43 -2.85
CA TRP A 41 24.35 15.85 -2.66
C TRP A 41 24.28 14.43 -3.24
N PRO A 42 23.56 13.50 -2.60
CA PRO A 42 23.35 12.17 -3.16
C PRO A 42 22.53 12.24 -4.46
N ASN A 43 22.83 11.36 -5.40
CA ASN A 43 22.03 11.17 -6.60
C ASN A 43 20.91 10.18 -6.33
N PRO A 44 19.71 10.38 -6.89
CA PRO A 44 18.64 9.39 -6.84
C PRO A 44 19.07 8.04 -7.39
N THR A 45 18.69 6.98 -6.71
CA THR A 45 18.93 5.58 -7.13
C THR A 45 17.67 4.90 -7.64
N HIS A 46 16.50 5.46 -7.30
CA HIS A 46 15.18 4.96 -7.67
C HIS A 46 14.36 6.07 -8.34
N GLY A 47 13.41 5.68 -9.20
CA GLY A 47 12.59 6.61 -9.94
C GLY A 47 11.32 5.96 -10.50
N LYS A 48 10.53 6.78 -11.18
CA LYS A 48 9.35 6.30 -11.92
C LYS A 48 9.75 5.41 -13.08
N ALA A 49 8.80 4.60 -13.55
CA ALA A 49 8.97 3.82 -14.78
C ALA A 49 9.46 4.73 -15.93
N GLY A 50 10.43 4.25 -16.70
CA GLY A 50 11.06 5.00 -17.81
C GLY A 50 12.16 5.99 -17.42
N SER A 51 12.48 6.16 -16.14
CA SER A 51 13.55 7.07 -15.67
C SER A 51 14.97 6.52 -15.86
N GLY A 52 15.14 5.24 -16.21
CA GLY A 52 16.44 4.57 -16.24
C GLY A 52 17.02 4.21 -14.86
N LEU A 53 16.31 4.56 -13.78
CA LEU A 53 16.66 4.19 -12.41
C LEU A 53 15.91 2.92 -11.97
N LYS A 54 16.28 2.37 -10.82
CA LYS A 54 15.51 1.27 -10.21
C LYS A 54 14.08 1.75 -9.93
N PRO A 55 13.05 0.89 -10.07
CA PRO A 55 11.69 1.25 -9.73
C PRO A 55 11.57 1.58 -8.23
N TYR A 56 10.64 2.46 -7.88
CA TYR A 56 10.32 2.74 -6.48
C TYR A 56 9.88 1.47 -5.76
N LEU A 57 10.34 1.31 -4.52
CA LEU A 57 9.73 0.36 -3.59
C LEU A 57 8.33 0.85 -3.19
N THR A 58 7.39 -0.06 -3.19
CA THR A 58 5.97 0.21 -2.94
C THR A 58 5.52 -0.29 -1.57
N ALA A 59 4.27 -0.03 -1.20
CA ALA A 59 3.69 -0.62 0.01
C ALA A 59 3.61 -2.15 -0.09
N ALA A 60 3.35 -2.68 -1.28
CA ALA A 60 3.26 -4.12 -1.53
C ALA A 60 4.55 -4.87 -1.16
N ASP A 61 5.71 -4.25 -1.41
CA ASP A 61 7.03 -4.86 -1.14
C ASP A 61 7.36 -5.00 0.34
N ILE A 62 6.63 -4.32 1.23
CA ILE A 62 6.92 -4.30 2.67
C ILE A 62 5.78 -4.81 3.55
N ILE A 63 4.65 -5.15 2.96
CA ILE A 63 3.53 -5.77 3.68
C ILE A 63 3.85 -7.24 3.90
N ASP A 64 3.76 -7.69 5.15
CA ASP A 64 3.78 -9.11 5.46
C ASP A 64 2.41 -9.73 5.16
N TRP A 65 2.29 -10.28 3.97
CA TRP A 65 1.06 -10.89 3.47
C TRP A 65 0.69 -12.19 4.18
N SER A 66 1.57 -12.78 4.97
CA SER A 66 1.28 -13.98 5.79
C SER A 66 0.38 -13.65 6.98
N ILE A 67 0.30 -12.39 7.37
CA ILE A 67 -0.54 -11.93 8.49
C ILE A 67 -2.01 -11.86 8.03
N PRO A 68 -2.91 -12.67 8.57
CA PRO A 68 -4.30 -12.69 8.14
C PRO A 68 -5.01 -11.39 8.51
N ALA A 69 -5.75 -10.81 7.56
CA ALA A 69 -6.58 -9.65 7.80
C ALA A 69 -7.78 -10.00 8.69
N LYS A 70 -8.07 -9.14 9.67
CA LYS A 70 -9.24 -9.30 10.53
C LYS A 70 -10.47 -8.68 9.88
N SER A 71 -11.60 -9.40 9.89
CA SER A 71 -12.86 -8.84 9.40
C SER A 71 -13.21 -7.52 10.10
N ILE A 72 -13.69 -6.56 9.33
CA ILE A 72 -14.24 -5.30 9.85
C ILE A 72 -15.67 -5.46 10.38
N PHE A 73 -16.34 -6.56 10.01
CA PHE A 73 -17.67 -6.93 10.47
C PHE A 73 -17.58 -7.83 11.72
N ASN A 74 -18.67 -7.93 12.46
CA ASN A 74 -18.79 -8.77 13.66
C ASN A 74 -17.73 -8.48 14.75
N ARG A 75 -17.29 -7.23 14.85
CA ARG A 75 -16.38 -6.78 15.91
C ARG A 75 -17.17 -6.43 17.17
N PRO A 76 -16.65 -6.71 18.38
CA PRO A 76 -17.27 -6.30 19.64
C PRO A 76 -17.55 -4.79 19.68
N LYS A 77 -16.65 -3.99 19.11
CA LYS A 77 -16.81 -2.54 18.91
C LYS A 77 -16.78 -2.23 17.43
N PRO A 78 -17.89 -1.77 16.84
CA PRO A 78 -17.94 -1.39 15.42
C PRO A 78 -16.92 -0.29 15.10
N LEU A 79 -16.49 -0.24 13.83
CA LEU A 79 -15.65 0.87 13.35
C LEU A 79 -16.45 2.17 13.33
N ALA A 80 -15.77 3.28 13.63
CA ALA A 80 -16.38 4.60 13.51
C ALA A 80 -16.86 4.87 12.08
N GLU A 81 -18.00 5.55 11.94
CA GLU A 81 -18.61 5.86 10.63
C GLU A 81 -17.63 6.54 9.65
N LYS A 82 -16.81 7.48 10.16
CA LYS A 82 -15.75 8.12 9.35
C LYS A 82 -14.74 7.12 8.79
N THR A 83 -14.42 6.07 9.54
CA THR A 83 -13.51 5.00 9.10
C THR A 83 -14.18 4.14 8.04
N MET A 84 -15.44 3.76 8.23
CA MET A 84 -16.20 3.01 7.24
C MET A 84 -16.34 3.78 5.94
N LYS A 85 -16.63 5.08 5.99
CA LYS A 85 -16.68 5.97 4.81
C LYS A 85 -15.33 6.04 4.06
N ARG A 86 -14.19 6.06 4.79
CA ARG A 86 -12.86 6.02 4.15
C ARG A 86 -12.61 4.69 3.45
N ILE A 87 -12.95 3.57 4.11
CA ILE A 87 -12.81 2.24 3.51
C ILE A 87 -13.65 2.17 2.23
N ALA A 88 -14.92 2.57 2.28
CA ALA A 88 -15.79 2.57 1.12
C ALA A 88 -15.24 3.44 -0.03
N LYS A 89 -14.79 4.67 0.26
CA LYS A 89 -14.16 5.54 -0.75
C LYS A 89 -12.87 4.93 -1.30
N GLY A 90 -12.08 4.25 -0.47
CA GLY A 90 -10.87 3.54 -0.91
C GLY A 90 -11.20 2.41 -1.87
N ILE A 91 -12.16 1.57 -1.54
CA ILE A 91 -12.64 0.48 -2.42
C ILE A 91 -13.14 1.04 -3.75
N MET A 92 -13.98 2.07 -3.72
CA MET A 92 -14.46 2.69 -4.96
C MET A 92 -13.26 3.16 -5.81
N ARG A 93 -12.38 3.97 -5.25
CA ARG A 93 -11.31 4.64 -5.98
C ARG A 93 -10.21 3.70 -6.47
N TYR A 94 -9.79 2.74 -5.65
CA TYR A 94 -8.59 1.93 -5.92
C TYR A 94 -8.91 0.50 -6.37
N VAL A 95 -10.17 0.10 -6.33
CA VAL A 95 -10.61 -1.25 -6.74
C VAL A 95 -11.64 -1.15 -7.85
N ILE A 96 -12.78 -0.49 -7.62
CA ILE A 96 -13.91 -0.51 -8.56
C ILE A 96 -13.67 0.43 -9.76
N ASP A 97 -13.27 1.66 -9.49
CA ASP A 97 -13.05 2.70 -10.50
C ASP A 97 -11.61 2.71 -11.05
N ALA A 98 -10.72 1.87 -10.52
CA ALA A 98 -9.35 1.78 -10.99
C ALA A 98 -9.27 0.97 -12.29
N ASN A 99 -8.56 1.50 -13.31
CA ASN A 99 -8.30 0.76 -14.55
C ASN A 99 -7.47 -0.51 -14.29
N GLU A 100 -6.49 -0.43 -13.39
CA GLU A 100 -5.60 -1.51 -12.98
C GLU A 100 -5.56 -1.59 -11.44
N PRO A 101 -6.53 -2.24 -10.80
CA PRO A 101 -6.53 -2.41 -9.36
C PRO A 101 -5.36 -3.32 -8.94
N PHE A 102 -4.74 -3.02 -7.80
CA PHE A 102 -3.71 -3.89 -7.25
C PHE A 102 -4.34 -5.22 -6.81
N LEU A 103 -3.95 -6.28 -7.48
CA LEU A 103 -4.31 -7.65 -7.10
C LEU A 103 -3.18 -8.23 -6.28
N VAL A 104 -3.52 -8.78 -5.12
CA VAL A 104 -2.54 -9.49 -4.30
C VAL A 104 -2.13 -10.77 -5.04
N SER A 105 -0.87 -10.83 -5.49
CA SER A 105 -0.36 -11.97 -6.25
C SER A 105 -0.08 -13.17 -5.35
N SER A 106 -0.08 -14.36 -5.95
CA SER A 106 0.21 -15.64 -5.27
C SER A 106 1.59 -15.71 -4.61
N GLU A 107 2.50 -14.83 -5.00
CA GLU A 107 3.83 -14.77 -4.39
C GLU A 107 3.80 -14.09 -3.00
N HIS A 108 2.76 -13.31 -2.71
CA HIS A 108 2.65 -12.51 -1.50
C HIS A 108 1.56 -12.99 -0.54
N VAL A 109 0.52 -13.59 -1.07
CA VAL A 109 -0.50 -14.32 -0.29
C VAL A 109 -0.68 -15.63 -1.00
N LEU A 110 -0.86 -16.72 -0.27
CA LEU A 110 -1.49 -17.89 -0.87
C LEU A 110 -2.91 -17.45 -1.25
N PRO A 111 -3.20 -17.06 -2.50
CA PRO A 111 -4.54 -16.72 -2.86
C PRO A 111 -5.33 -18.00 -2.67
N PHE A 112 -6.25 -17.96 -1.74
CA PHE A 112 -7.20 -19.05 -1.62
C PHE A 112 -8.45 -18.65 -2.36
N ILE A 113 -8.92 -19.53 -3.18
CA ILE A 113 -10.25 -19.46 -3.76
C ILE A 113 -11.20 -20.01 -2.71
N THR A 114 -12.07 -19.17 -2.19
CA THR A 114 -13.10 -19.63 -1.28
C THR A 114 -14.34 -20.02 -2.09
N GLU A 115 -14.76 -21.25 -1.94
CA GLU A 115 -16.00 -21.76 -2.51
C GLU A 115 -17.11 -21.65 -1.45
N HIS A 116 -18.06 -20.78 -1.67
CA HIS A 116 -19.29 -20.73 -0.89
C HIS A 116 -20.31 -21.69 -1.49
N ALA A 117 -20.22 -22.96 -1.12
CA ALA A 117 -21.22 -23.94 -1.52
C ALA A 117 -22.31 -24.08 -0.44
N ASN A 118 -23.52 -24.45 -0.85
CA ASN A 118 -24.65 -24.78 0.04
C ASN A 118 -24.41 -26.00 0.97
N ALA A 119 -23.20 -26.55 0.99
CA ALA A 119 -22.81 -27.65 1.88
C ALA A 119 -22.14 -27.05 3.13
N SER A 120 -22.42 -27.68 4.24
CA SER A 120 -22.13 -27.32 5.63
C SER A 120 -20.67 -26.97 6.00
N LYS A 121 -19.72 -26.87 5.06
CA LYS A 121 -18.33 -26.47 5.30
C LYS A 121 -17.80 -25.63 4.12
N GLN A 122 -17.38 -24.43 4.43
CA GLN A 122 -16.61 -23.57 3.52
C GLN A 122 -15.37 -24.32 3.06
N ARG A 123 -15.14 -24.38 1.75
CA ARG A 123 -13.99 -25.04 1.15
C ARG A 123 -13.05 -23.97 0.59
N ASN A 124 -11.82 -24.01 1.03
CA ASN A 124 -10.75 -23.19 0.51
C ASN A 124 -9.84 -24.05 -0.37
N MET A 125 -9.36 -23.52 -1.47
CA MET A 125 -8.35 -24.13 -2.32
C MET A 125 -7.25 -23.12 -2.59
N LYS A 126 -6.03 -23.58 -2.82
CA LYS A 126 -4.96 -22.70 -3.26
C LYS A 126 -5.24 -22.22 -4.68
N ALA A 127 -4.85 -21.00 -5.02
CA ALA A 127 -5.08 -20.46 -6.36
C ALA A 127 -4.16 -21.08 -7.42
N ASP A 128 -3.08 -21.71 -7.00
CA ASP A 128 -2.17 -22.49 -7.84
C ASP A 128 -2.63 -23.94 -8.05
N GLU A 129 -3.74 -24.38 -7.41
CA GLU A 129 -4.37 -25.67 -7.65
C GLU A 129 -5.40 -25.55 -8.80
N PRO A 130 -5.60 -26.60 -9.61
CA PRO A 130 -6.66 -26.64 -10.62
C PRO A 130 -8.02 -26.33 -10.01
N MET A 131 -8.76 -25.42 -10.63
CA MET A 131 -10.11 -25.07 -10.18
C MET A 131 -11.01 -26.32 -10.16
N ARG A 132 -11.76 -26.45 -9.09
CA ARG A 132 -12.81 -27.50 -8.99
C ARG A 132 -13.93 -27.22 -9.98
N THR A 133 -14.78 -28.19 -10.19
CA THR A 133 -15.88 -28.13 -11.16
C THR A 133 -16.71 -26.86 -10.98
N ILE A 134 -16.78 -26.04 -12.04
CA ILE A 134 -17.67 -24.89 -12.13
C ILE A 134 -19.04 -25.43 -12.55
N CYS A 135 -20.03 -25.30 -11.66
CA CYS A 135 -21.41 -25.69 -11.99
C CYS A 135 -22.08 -24.63 -12.85
N ALA A 136 -22.67 -25.02 -13.96
CA ALA A 136 -23.38 -24.12 -14.89
C ALA A 136 -24.64 -23.48 -14.28
N GLN A 137 -25.20 -24.08 -13.24
CA GLN A 137 -26.28 -23.49 -12.44
C GLN A 137 -25.78 -23.19 -11.03
N VAL A 138 -25.62 -21.90 -10.73
CA VAL A 138 -25.11 -21.43 -9.45
C VAL A 138 -26.18 -21.57 -8.36
N LYS A 139 -26.25 -22.74 -7.74
CA LYS A 139 -26.80 -22.86 -6.39
C LYS A 139 -25.64 -22.80 -5.38
N GLY A 140 -24.98 -21.64 -5.28
CA GLY A 140 -24.08 -21.33 -4.17
C GLY A 140 -22.57 -21.58 -4.34
N GLY A 141 -21.99 -21.52 -5.52
CA GLY A 141 -20.53 -21.52 -5.67
C GLY A 141 -20.04 -20.14 -6.15
N HIS A 142 -19.40 -19.36 -5.27
CA HIS A 142 -18.81 -18.06 -5.62
C HIS A 142 -17.30 -18.14 -5.47
N PHE A 143 -16.56 -17.61 -6.45
CA PHE A 143 -15.12 -17.45 -6.38
C PHE A 143 -14.80 -16.00 -6.01
N ALA A 144 -13.85 -15.79 -5.11
CA ALA A 144 -13.45 -14.46 -4.68
C ALA A 144 -11.99 -14.19 -5.05
N VAL A 145 -11.75 -13.00 -5.58
CA VAL A 145 -10.41 -12.45 -5.81
C VAL A 145 -10.11 -11.45 -4.71
N VAL A 146 -8.90 -11.51 -4.15
CA VAL A 146 -8.46 -10.59 -3.10
C VAL A 146 -7.80 -9.37 -3.74
N THR A 147 -8.31 -8.20 -3.43
CA THR A 147 -7.71 -6.91 -3.78
C THR A 147 -7.29 -6.19 -2.51
N SER A 148 -6.29 -5.32 -2.61
CA SER A 148 -5.78 -4.57 -1.47
C SER A 148 -5.60 -3.09 -1.80
N HIS A 149 -5.83 -2.23 -0.81
CA HIS A 149 -5.43 -0.82 -0.83
C HIS A 149 -5.06 -0.35 0.57
N ILE A 150 -4.27 0.72 0.63
CA ILE A 150 -3.85 1.33 1.89
C ILE A 150 -4.81 2.46 2.26
N ILE A 151 -5.32 2.45 3.49
CA ILE A 151 -6.06 3.59 4.05
C ILE A 151 -5.16 4.44 4.94
N LYS A 152 -5.42 5.75 4.97
CA LYS A 152 -4.78 6.69 5.89
C LYS A 152 -5.85 7.34 6.78
N MET A 153 -5.76 7.11 8.08
CA MET A 153 -6.75 7.54 9.06
C MET A 153 -6.44 8.92 9.65
N ARG A 154 -6.10 9.91 8.80
CA ARG A 154 -5.79 11.28 9.21
C ARG A 154 -6.42 12.30 8.27
N GLY A 155 -7.17 13.25 8.83
CA GLY A 155 -7.88 14.27 8.03
C GLY A 155 -8.87 13.65 7.04
N ASP A 156 -8.99 14.22 5.85
CA ASP A 156 -9.85 13.74 4.76
C ASP A 156 -9.14 12.78 3.79
N ASN A 157 -7.96 12.29 4.18
CA ASN A 157 -7.18 11.39 3.35
C ASN A 157 -7.87 10.02 3.22
N VAL A 158 -7.98 9.52 1.98
CA VAL A 158 -8.61 8.23 1.66
C VAL A 158 -7.58 7.10 1.65
N GLY A 159 -6.28 7.43 1.49
CA GLY A 159 -5.21 6.45 1.32
C GLY A 159 -4.62 6.47 -0.08
N HIS A 160 -4.10 5.33 -0.54
CA HIS A 160 -3.47 5.16 -1.85
C HIS A 160 -3.46 3.69 -2.27
N ALA A 161 -3.11 3.44 -3.52
CA ALA A 161 -2.96 2.09 -4.04
C ALA A 161 -1.77 1.36 -3.38
N THR A 162 -1.87 0.05 -3.21
CA THR A 162 -0.85 -0.77 -2.53
C THR A 162 0.43 -0.87 -3.35
N ASN A 163 0.36 -0.73 -4.68
CA ASN A 163 1.49 -0.68 -5.60
C ASN A 163 2.15 0.71 -5.71
N GLU A 164 1.89 1.60 -4.76
CA GLU A 164 2.56 2.91 -4.66
C GLU A 164 3.39 3.00 -3.38
N PRO A 165 4.45 3.86 -3.34
CA PRO A 165 5.18 4.13 -2.11
C PRO A 165 4.26 4.71 -1.03
N LEU A 166 4.42 4.27 0.21
CA LEU A 166 3.65 4.78 1.34
C LEU A 166 3.78 6.30 1.47
N GLN A 167 2.69 6.96 1.77
CA GLN A 167 2.71 8.36 2.16
C GLN A 167 3.51 8.53 3.46
N THR A 168 3.88 9.77 3.81
CA THR A 168 4.67 10.06 5.02
C THR A 168 4.11 9.38 6.25
N ILE A 169 4.92 8.50 6.85
CA ILE A 169 4.65 7.86 8.14
C ILE A 169 4.99 8.85 9.25
N SER A 170 4.03 9.12 10.14
CA SER A 170 4.22 9.98 11.29
C SER A 170 4.58 9.15 12.53
N ALA A 171 5.48 9.65 13.39
CA ALA A 171 5.89 8.96 14.62
C ALA A 171 4.78 8.85 15.68
N GLY A 172 3.74 9.66 15.60
CA GLY A 172 2.62 9.67 16.55
C GLY A 172 1.38 8.94 16.03
N GLY A 173 1.22 7.67 16.39
CA GLY A 173 0.00 6.88 16.18
C GLY A 173 -0.04 6.07 14.88
N ASN A 174 -0.83 4.99 14.91
CA ASN A 174 -1.07 4.10 13.78
C ASN A 174 -2.11 4.71 12.84
N HIS A 175 -1.65 5.52 11.87
CA HIS A 175 -2.54 6.22 10.93
C HIS A 175 -2.76 5.46 9.62
N PHE A 176 -2.09 4.35 9.40
CA PHE A 176 -2.24 3.53 8.21
C PHE A 176 -2.89 2.20 8.55
N GLY A 177 -3.64 1.68 7.61
CA GLY A 177 -4.19 0.33 7.62
C GLY A 177 -4.23 -0.21 6.20
N GLU A 178 -4.02 -1.50 6.04
CA GLU A 178 -4.29 -2.22 4.82
C GLU A 178 -5.73 -2.69 4.84
N VAL A 179 -6.43 -2.54 3.73
CA VAL A 179 -7.79 -3.06 3.53
C VAL A 179 -7.73 -4.08 2.42
N GLN A 180 -8.13 -5.30 2.73
CA GLN A 180 -8.35 -6.36 1.76
C GLN A 180 -9.85 -6.44 1.45
N ALA A 181 -10.19 -6.42 0.17
CA ALA A 181 -11.53 -6.61 -0.31
C ALA A 181 -11.62 -7.88 -1.16
N PHE A 182 -12.68 -8.63 -0.97
CA PHE A 182 -12.96 -9.84 -1.73
C PHE A 182 -14.02 -9.49 -2.77
N LEU A 183 -13.67 -9.60 -4.05
CA LEU A 183 -14.62 -9.45 -5.15
C LEU A 183 -15.27 -10.80 -5.40
N ILE A 184 -16.55 -10.91 -5.12
CA ILE A 184 -17.37 -12.09 -5.35
C ILE A 184 -18.21 -11.83 -6.61
N LYS A 185 -18.13 -12.74 -7.57
CA LYS A 185 -18.97 -12.71 -8.77
C LYS A 185 -20.07 -13.73 -8.65
#